data_2a0e9f1dd39079b7b7d04ff5c6adf20a
#
_entry.id   2a0e9f1dd39079b7b7d04ff5c6adf20a
#
_cell.length_a   1.000
_cell.length_b   1.000
_cell.length_c   1.000
_cell.angle_alpha   90.00
_cell.angle_beta   90.00
_cell.angle_gamma   90.00
#
_symmetry.space_group_name_H-M   'P 1'
#
loop_
_entity.id
_entity.type
_entity.pdbx_description
1 polymer ?
#
loop_
_entity_poly.entity_id
_entity_poly.type
_entity_poly.pdbx_seq_one_letter_code
_entity_poly.pdbx_strand_id
1 'polypeptide(L)'
;MKQTFVKAAIMASFMAAVSCGQAPTEQGPAQYGVTTIATTDREIQSNYSATIRGRQDIDIYPQVSGTISELRVTEGQSVSKGQTLFIIDQVPYKAALQTAEANVAAAKASVATAQLTYDSKKELFAKSVVSQYDLSTAENTLLTAKAQLAQAEAQRV
;
A
#
# COMPACT_ATOMS: atom_id res chain seq x y z
N MET A 1 81.23 -6.70 76.00
CA MET A 1 80.70 -7.66 74.97
C MET A 1 80.07 -8.93 75.57
N LYS A 2 80.19 -9.24 76.82
CA LYS A 2 79.60 -10.46 77.46
C LYS A 2 78.09 -10.25 77.89
N GLN A 3 77.68 -9.04 78.18
CA GLN A 3 76.36 -8.76 78.65
C GLN A 3 75.28 -8.68 77.56
N THR A 4 75.67 -8.39 76.35
CA THR A 4 74.72 -8.33 75.25
C THR A 4 74.28 -9.70 74.73
N PHE A 5 75.20 -10.68 74.80
CA PHE A 5 74.87 -12.09 74.42
C PHE A 5 73.91 -12.78 75.39
N VAL A 6 73.98 -12.48 76.70
CA VAL A 6 73.07 -13.07 77.72
C VAL A 6 71.68 -12.50 77.56
N LYS A 7 71.53 -11.25 77.27
CA LYS A 7 70.15 -10.65 77.00
C LYS A 7 69.50 -11.15 75.75
N ALA A 8 70.27 -11.42 74.67
CA ALA A 8 69.81 -11.98 73.42
C ALA A 8 69.35 -13.46 73.61
N ALA A 9 70.06 -14.26 74.42
CA ALA A 9 69.71 -15.65 74.74
C ALA A 9 68.41 -15.78 75.59
N ILE A 10 68.20 -14.86 76.52
CA ILE A 10 66.95 -14.84 77.36
C ILE A 10 65.71 -14.41 76.54
N MET A 11 65.85 -13.48 75.59
CA MET A 11 64.80 -13.08 74.70
C MET A 11 64.41 -14.19 73.70
N ALA A 12 65.38 -14.98 73.24
CA ALA A 12 65.10 -16.10 72.30
C ALA A 12 64.38 -17.26 73.02
N SER A 13 64.68 -17.47 74.33
CA SER A 13 64.00 -18.53 75.10
C SER A 13 62.62 -18.21 75.51
N PHE A 14 62.22 -16.92 75.57
CA PHE A 14 60.85 -16.50 75.88
C PHE A 14 59.86 -16.61 74.72
N MET A 15 60.38 -16.59 73.47
CA MET A 15 59.58 -16.73 72.30
C MET A 15 59.19 -18.15 71.90
N ALA A 16 59.80 -19.18 72.54
CA ALA A 16 59.53 -20.57 72.23
C ALA A 16 58.31 -21.15 73.10
N ALA A 17 57.85 -20.39 74.07
CA ALA A 17 56.81 -20.89 75.05
C ALA A 17 55.38 -20.52 74.74
N VAL A 18 55.08 -19.82 73.58
CA VAL A 18 53.74 -19.36 73.17
C VAL A 18 53.10 -20.25 72.10
N SER A 19 53.76 -21.34 71.68
CA SER A 19 53.31 -22.18 70.57
C SER A 19 52.62 -23.51 71.08
N CYS A 20 51.85 -23.48 72.11
CA CYS A 20 51.05 -24.66 72.48
C CYS A 20 49.76 -24.23 73.09
N GLY A 21 48.69 -24.29 72.33
CA GLY A 21 47.36 -24.12 72.83
C GLY A 21 46.29 -23.73 71.87
N GLN A 22 46.31 -24.25 70.61
CA GLN A 22 45.08 -24.31 69.85
C GLN A 22 44.45 -25.65 70.15
N ALA A 23 43.51 -25.63 71.10
CA ALA A 23 42.57 -26.73 71.27
C ALA A 23 41.82 -26.92 69.94
N PRO A 24 41.59 -28.13 69.46
CA PRO A 24 40.73 -28.34 68.31
C PRO A 24 39.36 -27.76 68.71
N THR A 25 38.99 -26.70 67.98
CA THR A 25 37.63 -26.19 68.07
C THR A 25 36.78 -27.31 67.49
N GLU A 26 36.04 -28.00 68.35
CA GLU A 26 34.94 -28.84 67.86
C GLU A 26 34.02 -27.96 67.06
N GLN A 27 34.15 -28.07 65.73
CA GLN A 27 33.16 -27.49 64.80
C GLN A 27 31.87 -28.22 65.09
N GLY A 28 31.02 -27.62 65.90
CA GLY A 28 29.65 -28.09 66.03
C GLY A 28 29.04 -28.38 64.68
N PRO A 29 28.04 -29.24 64.55
CA PRO A 29 27.45 -29.61 63.29
C PRO A 29 27.08 -28.32 62.52
N ALA A 30 27.52 -28.24 61.23
CA ALA A 30 27.25 -27.09 60.40
C ALA A 30 25.75 -26.78 60.39
N GLN A 31 25.38 -25.63 60.94
CA GLN A 31 23.97 -25.18 60.93
C GLN A 31 23.68 -24.60 59.54
N TYR A 32 22.91 -25.33 58.77
CA TYR A 32 22.37 -24.85 57.52
C TYR A 32 21.02 -24.17 57.76
N GLY A 33 20.90 -22.96 57.30
CA GLY A 33 19.61 -22.25 57.27
C GLY A 33 18.65 -22.98 56.34
N VAL A 34 17.60 -23.58 56.86
CA VAL A 34 16.54 -24.19 56.08
C VAL A 34 15.40 -23.17 55.90
N THR A 35 15.00 -22.95 54.69
CA THR A 35 13.84 -22.12 54.36
C THR A 35 12.70 -23.02 53.94
N THR A 36 11.59 -22.88 54.62
CA THR A 36 10.36 -23.61 54.24
C THR A 36 9.83 -23.01 52.95
N ILE A 37 9.75 -23.82 51.90
CA ILE A 37 9.13 -23.39 50.62
C ILE A 37 7.62 -23.48 50.85
N ALA A 38 6.97 -22.33 50.78
CA ALA A 38 5.52 -22.24 50.78
C ALA A 38 5.05 -21.89 49.34
N THR A 39 3.92 -22.45 48.94
CA THR A 39 3.24 -22.03 47.73
C THR A 39 2.66 -20.64 47.94
N THR A 40 3.03 -19.72 47.09
CA THR A 40 2.53 -18.34 47.06
C THR A 40 1.90 -18.08 45.70
N ASP A 41 0.64 -17.67 45.70
CA ASP A 41 0.00 -17.20 44.50
C ASP A 41 0.62 -15.86 44.09
N ARG A 42 1.17 -15.81 42.90
CA ARG A 42 1.74 -14.61 42.32
C ARG A 42 1.06 -14.31 40.98
N GLU A 43 0.47 -13.17 40.88
CA GLU A 43 0.02 -12.67 39.58
C GLU A 43 1.23 -12.37 38.71
N ILE A 44 1.31 -13.10 37.60
CA ILE A 44 2.32 -12.86 36.56
C ILE A 44 1.65 -12.01 35.47
N GLN A 45 2.01 -10.75 35.35
CA GLN A 45 1.59 -9.88 34.29
C GLN A 45 2.55 -10.01 33.12
N SER A 46 2.06 -10.50 31.99
CA SER A 46 2.79 -10.55 30.74
C SER A 46 2.22 -9.50 29.80
N ASN A 47 3.07 -8.56 29.36
CA ASN A 47 2.69 -7.55 28.39
C ASN A 47 3.00 -8.07 26.99
N TYR A 48 1.96 -8.15 26.14
CA TYR A 48 2.09 -8.51 24.74
C TYR A 48 1.89 -7.27 23.88
N SER A 49 2.81 -7.02 22.97
CA SER A 49 2.63 -6.00 21.94
C SER A 49 1.61 -6.49 20.94
N ALA A 50 0.54 -5.75 20.74
CA ALA A 50 -0.48 -6.04 19.74
C ALA A 50 -0.74 -4.82 18.86
N THR A 51 -0.87 -5.05 17.58
CA THR A 51 -1.29 -4.01 16.60
C THR A 51 -2.75 -4.25 16.27
N ILE A 52 -3.59 -3.25 16.53
CA ILE A 52 -5.00 -3.30 16.15
C ILE A 52 -5.09 -2.86 14.69
N ARG A 53 -5.65 -3.72 13.85
CA ARG A 53 -5.98 -3.39 12.44
C ARG A 53 -7.48 -3.52 12.24
N GLY A 54 -8.00 -2.71 11.34
CA GLY A 54 -9.39 -2.84 10.91
C GLY A 54 -9.63 -4.24 10.30
N ARG A 55 -10.86 -4.74 10.43
CA ARG A 55 -11.26 -6.02 9.81
C ARG A 55 -11.15 -5.96 8.29
N GLN A 56 -11.34 -4.78 7.71
CA GLN A 56 -11.20 -4.48 6.30
C GLN A 56 -10.51 -3.12 6.17
N ASP A 57 -9.29 -3.12 5.65
CA ASP A 57 -8.60 -1.93 5.18
C ASP A 57 -8.67 -1.95 3.66
N ILE A 58 -9.35 -0.98 3.08
CA ILE A 58 -9.56 -0.89 1.63
C ILE A 58 -9.03 0.45 1.14
N ASP A 59 -8.05 0.39 0.27
CA ASP A 59 -7.57 1.56 -0.45
C ASP A 59 -8.49 1.85 -1.65
N ILE A 60 -9.04 3.06 -1.71
CA ILE A 60 -9.92 3.49 -2.81
C ILE A 60 -9.10 4.31 -3.79
N TYR A 61 -8.89 3.74 -4.99
CA TYR A 61 -8.22 4.41 -6.08
C TYR A 61 -9.22 4.83 -7.17
N PRO A 62 -9.12 6.06 -7.71
CA PRO A 62 -9.89 6.45 -8.86
C PRO A 62 -9.42 5.68 -10.10
N GLN A 63 -10.34 5.35 -11.01
CA GLN A 63 -10.01 4.69 -12.29
C GLN A 63 -9.49 5.67 -13.34
N VAL A 64 -9.62 6.97 -13.08
CA VAL A 64 -9.19 8.05 -13.98
C VAL A 64 -8.14 8.93 -13.31
N SER A 65 -7.18 9.40 -14.08
CA SER A 65 -6.15 10.33 -13.62
C SER A 65 -6.67 11.76 -13.66
N GLY A 66 -6.32 12.57 -12.67
CA GLY A 66 -6.71 13.98 -12.69
C GLY A 66 -6.43 14.69 -11.38
N THR A 67 -6.64 16.00 -11.37
CA THR A 67 -6.52 16.82 -10.16
C THR A 67 -7.83 16.74 -9.36
N ILE A 68 -7.74 16.59 -8.05
CA ILE A 68 -8.89 16.66 -7.18
C ILE A 68 -9.34 18.13 -7.11
N SER A 69 -10.58 18.41 -7.52
CA SER A 69 -11.15 19.75 -7.46
C SER A 69 -11.87 20.01 -6.13
N GLU A 70 -12.43 18.99 -5.52
CA GLU A 70 -13.15 19.10 -4.25
C GLU A 70 -12.98 17.84 -3.42
N LEU A 71 -12.64 18.00 -2.14
CA LEU A 71 -12.62 16.92 -1.16
C LEU A 71 -13.84 17.11 -0.23
N ARG A 72 -14.68 16.09 -0.11
CA ARG A 72 -15.94 16.15 0.65
C ARG A 72 -15.93 15.38 1.95
N VAL A 73 -14.79 14.89 2.35
CA VAL A 73 -14.61 14.13 3.58
C VAL A 73 -13.40 14.61 4.34
N THR A 74 -13.40 14.42 5.65
CA THR A 74 -12.29 14.70 6.57
C THR A 74 -11.77 13.40 7.18
N GLU A 75 -10.53 13.39 7.61
CA GLU A 75 -9.95 12.25 8.29
C GLU A 75 -10.75 11.85 9.53
N GLY A 76 -10.95 10.54 9.72
CA GLY A 76 -11.76 10.01 10.83
C GLY A 76 -13.26 10.08 10.65
N GLN A 77 -13.76 10.62 9.54
CA GLN A 77 -15.20 10.70 9.27
C GLN A 77 -15.76 9.34 8.86
N SER A 78 -16.92 8.96 9.40
CA SER A 78 -17.70 7.82 8.94
C SER A 78 -18.32 8.10 7.59
N VAL A 79 -18.18 7.16 6.65
CA VAL A 79 -18.73 7.27 5.28
C VAL A 79 -19.73 6.15 5.01
N SER A 80 -20.72 6.45 4.19
CA SER A 80 -21.75 5.51 3.78
C SER A 80 -21.50 5.00 2.36
N LYS A 81 -22.04 3.82 2.05
CA LYS A 81 -22.00 3.28 0.69
C LYS A 81 -22.66 4.25 -0.31
N GLY A 82 -21.94 4.62 -1.37
CA GLY A 82 -22.43 5.56 -2.38
C GLY A 82 -22.18 7.03 -2.08
N GLN A 83 -21.55 7.35 -0.94
CA GLN A 83 -21.15 8.71 -0.62
C GLN A 83 -20.00 9.18 -1.50
N THR A 84 -20.11 10.40 -2.05
CA THR A 84 -19.03 11.02 -2.81
C THR A 84 -17.91 11.46 -1.86
N LEU A 85 -16.71 10.96 -2.05
CA LEU A 85 -15.54 11.27 -1.22
C LEU A 85 -14.78 12.47 -1.76
N PHE A 86 -14.55 12.51 -3.06
CA PHE A 86 -13.86 13.59 -3.75
C PHE A 86 -14.36 13.74 -5.19
N ILE A 87 -14.11 14.88 -5.79
CA ILE A 87 -14.43 15.18 -7.18
C ILE A 87 -13.12 15.48 -7.93
N ILE A 88 -12.92 14.77 -9.05
CA ILE A 88 -11.81 15.00 -9.96
C ILE A 88 -12.23 16.08 -10.95
N ASP A 89 -11.29 16.94 -11.38
CA ASP A 89 -11.53 17.95 -12.38
C ASP A 89 -12.06 17.31 -13.68
N GLN A 90 -13.25 17.73 -14.08
CA GLN A 90 -13.96 17.21 -15.25
C GLN A 90 -13.69 18.01 -16.53
N VAL A 91 -13.03 19.18 -16.43
CA VAL A 91 -12.83 20.09 -17.59
C VAL A 91 -12.13 19.39 -18.73
N PRO A 92 -11.00 18.69 -18.56
CA PRO A 92 -10.31 18.03 -19.66
C PRO A 92 -11.14 16.89 -20.28
N TYR A 93 -11.92 16.19 -19.48
CA TYR A 93 -12.79 15.10 -19.96
C TYR A 93 -13.99 15.62 -20.76
N LYS A 94 -14.59 16.73 -20.33
CA LYS A 94 -15.67 17.41 -21.08
C LYS A 94 -15.18 17.94 -22.42
N ALA A 95 -13.98 18.51 -22.46
CA ALA A 95 -13.38 18.97 -23.71
C ALA A 95 -13.08 17.82 -24.67
N ALA A 96 -12.57 16.70 -24.16
CA ALA A 96 -12.35 15.49 -24.96
C ALA A 96 -13.66 14.91 -25.50
N LEU A 97 -14.70 14.84 -24.66
CA LEU A 97 -16.04 14.40 -25.10
C LEU A 97 -16.59 15.29 -26.19
N GLN A 98 -16.53 16.60 -26.03
CA GLN A 98 -17.01 17.57 -27.05
C GLN A 98 -16.26 17.40 -28.37
N THR A 99 -14.97 17.15 -28.33
CA THR A 99 -14.16 16.87 -29.53
C THR A 99 -14.61 15.57 -30.20
N ALA A 100 -14.82 14.50 -29.42
CA ALA A 100 -15.31 13.24 -29.96
C ALA A 100 -16.71 13.37 -30.57
N GLU A 101 -17.63 14.13 -29.95
CA GLU A 101 -18.96 14.42 -30.47
C GLU A 101 -18.91 15.20 -31.78
N ALA A 102 -18.00 16.19 -31.91
CA ALA A 102 -17.79 16.92 -33.13
C ALA A 102 -17.28 16.00 -34.25
N ASN A 103 -16.38 15.08 -33.95
CA ASN A 103 -15.89 14.09 -34.93
C ASN A 103 -17.01 13.15 -35.42
N VAL A 104 -17.88 12.71 -34.54
CA VAL A 104 -19.06 11.91 -34.90
C VAL A 104 -20.01 12.72 -35.80
N ALA A 105 -20.24 14.00 -35.49
CA ALA A 105 -21.07 14.87 -36.33
C ALA A 105 -20.47 15.06 -37.73
N ALA A 106 -19.17 15.27 -37.84
CA ALA A 106 -18.48 15.37 -39.10
C ALA A 106 -18.54 14.07 -39.93
N ALA A 107 -18.33 12.93 -39.29
CA ALA A 107 -18.44 11.62 -39.94
C ALA A 107 -19.89 11.34 -40.42
N LYS A 108 -20.90 11.73 -39.66
CA LYS A 108 -22.33 11.64 -40.08
C LYS A 108 -22.62 12.48 -41.31
N ALA A 109 -22.09 13.70 -41.38
CA ALA A 109 -22.22 14.54 -42.55
C ALA A 109 -21.54 13.93 -43.79
N SER A 110 -20.36 13.32 -43.60
CA SER A 110 -19.64 12.61 -44.67
C SER A 110 -20.47 11.40 -45.18
N VAL A 111 -21.07 10.62 -44.32
CA VAL A 111 -21.97 9.52 -44.72
C VAL A 111 -23.18 10.03 -45.47
N ALA A 112 -23.80 11.13 -45.05
CA ALA A 112 -24.96 11.72 -45.72
C ALA A 112 -24.59 12.16 -47.14
N THR A 113 -23.43 12.79 -47.33
CA THR A 113 -22.92 13.23 -48.67
C THR A 113 -22.62 12.02 -49.54
N ALA A 114 -21.96 10.99 -49.01
CA ALA A 114 -21.64 9.77 -49.76
C ALA A 114 -22.91 8.99 -50.14
N GLN A 115 -23.93 8.96 -49.25
CA GLN A 115 -25.21 8.34 -49.52
C GLN A 115 -25.95 9.04 -50.65
N LEU A 116 -26.02 10.37 -50.61
CA LEU A 116 -26.63 11.18 -51.70
C LEU A 116 -25.93 10.92 -53.04
N THR A 117 -24.61 10.86 -53.05
CA THR A 117 -23.84 10.56 -54.26
C THR A 117 -24.13 9.15 -54.78
N TYR A 118 -24.18 8.17 -53.92
CA TYR A 118 -24.52 6.79 -54.29
C TYR A 118 -25.95 6.69 -54.85
N ASP A 119 -26.94 7.30 -54.19
CA ASP A 119 -28.34 7.29 -54.64
C ASP A 119 -28.49 7.96 -56.01
N SER A 120 -27.82 9.11 -56.22
CA SER A 120 -27.80 9.79 -57.53
C SER A 120 -27.15 8.92 -58.61
N LYS A 121 -26.01 8.28 -58.34
CA LYS A 121 -25.35 7.38 -59.30
C LYS A 121 -26.19 6.15 -59.61
N LYS A 122 -26.89 5.60 -58.62
CA LYS A 122 -27.80 4.47 -58.76
C LYS A 122 -29.00 4.83 -59.72
N GLU A 123 -29.58 6.01 -59.56
CA GLU A 123 -30.63 6.49 -60.44
C GLU A 123 -30.16 6.68 -61.89
N LEU A 124 -28.96 7.27 -62.06
CA LEU A 124 -28.34 7.47 -63.39
C LEU A 124 -27.95 6.15 -64.04
N PHE A 125 -27.49 5.17 -63.27
CA PHE A 125 -27.21 3.82 -63.76
C PHE A 125 -28.47 3.12 -64.30
N ALA A 126 -29.57 3.23 -63.57
CA ALA A 126 -30.85 2.69 -64.00
C ALA A 126 -31.35 3.29 -65.37
N LYS A 127 -30.89 4.51 -65.67
CA LYS A 127 -31.14 5.20 -66.97
C LYS A 127 -30.03 4.97 -68.00
N SER A 128 -29.06 4.08 -67.71
CA SER A 128 -27.89 3.76 -68.55
C SER A 128 -27.00 4.98 -68.89
N VAL A 129 -26.97 5.99 -67.99
CA VAL A 129 -26.16 7.23 -68.15
C VAL A 129 -24.77 7.10 -67.60
N VAL A 130 -24.55 6.23 -66.55
CA VAL A 130 -23.26 6.01 -65.94
C VAL A 130 -22.85 4.55 -66.03
N SER A 131 -21.53 4.29 -65.88
CA SER A 131 -20.97 2.92 -65.92
C SER A 131 -21.19 2.18 -64.62
N GLN A 132 -21.12 0.83 -64.66
CA GLN A 132 -21.09 0.00 -63.45
C GLN A 132 -19.90 0.35 -62.56
N TYR A 133 -18.78 0.76 -63.12
CA TYR A 133 -17.60 1.21 -62.37
C TYR A 133 -17.91 2.45 -61.50
N ASP A 134 -18.61 3.44 -62.09
CA ASP A 134 -18.99 4.66 -61.35
C ASP A 134 -19.92 4.36 -60.17
N LEU A 135 -20.87 3.45 -60.36
CA LEU A 135 -21.76 3.01 -59.30
C LEU A 135 -21.02 2.29 -58.17
N SER A 136 -20.15 1.34 -58.54
CA SER A 136 -19.34 0.60 -57.55
C SER A 136 -18.37 1.49 -56.78
N THR A 137 -17.81 2.52 -57.45
CA THR A 137 -16.95 3.52 -56.81
C THR A 137 -17.73 4.34 -55.76
N ALA A 138 -18.95 4.78 -56.11
CA ALA A 138 -19.79 5.52 -55.18
C ALA A 138 -20.23 4.62 -53.97
N GLU A 139 -20.53 3.34 -54.22
CA GLU A 139 -20.83 2.38 -53.17
C GLU A 139 -19.66 2.16 -52.19
N ASN A 140 -18.45 1.97 -52.73
CA ASN A 140 -17.24 1.82 -51.89
C ASN A 140 -16.94 3.11 -51.09
N THR A 141 -17.19 4.28 -51.66
CA THR A 141 -17.07 5.57 -50.97
C THR A 141 -18.03 5.65 -49.80
N LEU A 142 -19.30 5.24 -49.99
CA LEU A 142 -20.29 5.18 -48.95
C LEU A 142 -19.91 4.20 -47.85
N LEU A 143 -19.40 3.01 -48.21
CA LEU A 143 -18.97 2.00 -47.25
C LEU A 143 -17.78 2.51 -46.39
N THR A 144 -16.82 3.20 -47.02
CA THR A 144 -15.70 3.84 -46.32
C THR A 144 -16.20 4.91 -45.34
N ALA A 145 -17.11 5.78 -45.77
CA ALA A 145 -17.68 6.79 -44.87
C ALA A 145 -18.44 6.19 -43.69
N LYS A 146 -19.18 5.09 -43.91
CA LYS A 146 -19.84 4.34 -42.79
C LYS A 146 -18.84 3.73 -41.83
N ALA A 147 -17.72 3.19 -42.31
CA ALA A 147 -16.66 2.67 -41.47
C ALA A 147 -16.01 3.77 -40.61
N GLN A 148 -15.77 4.95 -41.20
CA GLN A 148 -15.26 6.11 -40.46
C GLN A 148 -16.24 6.60 -39.38
N LEU A 149 -17.55 6.59 -39.66
CA LEU A 149 -18.55 6.90 -38.65
C LEU A 149 -18.50 5.90 -37.48
N ALA A 150 -18.46 4.60 -37.78
CA ALA A 150 -18.37 3.57 -36.72
C ALA A 150 -17.11 3.75 -35.86
N GLN A 151 -15.98 4.10 -36.48
CA GLN A 151 -14.75 4.42 -35.74
C GLN A 151 -14.93 5.64 -34.83
N ALA A 152 -15.50 6.73 -35.31
CA ALA A 152 -15.73 7.93 -34.52
C ALA A 152 -16.72 7.67 -33.36
N GLU A 153 -17.77 6.85 -33.59
CA GLU A 153 -18.70 6.45 -32.53
C GLU A 153 -18.02 5.61 -31.45
N ALA A 154 -17.13 4.69 -31.84
CA ALA A 154 -16.34 3.91 -30.88
C ALA A 154 -15.39 4.76 -30.02
N GLN A 155 -14.87 5.86 -30.54
CA GLN A 155 -14.00 6.79 -29.81
C GLN A 155 -14.76 7.69 -28.83
N ARG A 156 -16.10 7.81 -28.97
CA ARG A 156 -16.94 8.60 -28.07
C ARG A 156 -17.30 7.88 -26.77
N VAL A 157 -17.11 6.58 -26.69
CA VAL A 157 -17.49 5.73 -25.52
C VAL A 157 -16.63 5.97 -24.29
#